data_28b51a8c98471d1c7b9204afe636b9d8
#
_entry.id   28b51a8c98471d1c7b9204afe636b9d8
#
_cell.length_a   1.000
_cell.length_b   1.000
_cell.length_c   1.000
_cell.angle_alpha   90.00
_cell.angle_beta   90.00
_cell.angle_gamma   90.00
#
_symmetry.space_group_name_H-M   'P 1'
#
loop_
_entity.id
_entity.type
_entity.pdbx_description
1 polymer ?
#
loop_
_entity_poly.entity_id
_entity_poly.type
_entity_poly.pdbx_seq_one_letter_code
_entity_poly.pdbx_strand_id
1 'polypeptide(L)'
;IKVGSSEGGAEGNSGSLHAERANVIRTFSAFGHRHTAEVIQEMGVNASRVSLTMTAVDIVRGVLATAHAKVKPGVATKDLWKAYRAVANENPFVRVVHEQRGIYRVPEPKILAGSNYADLGFELDESNGHIVAMCAIDNLMKGASGTAVQCMNLMMGWEETLGLEFMGLHPI
;
A
#
# COMPACT_ATOMS: atom_id res chain seq x y z
N ILE A 1 7.83 -5.25 -0.57
CA ILE A 1 6.42 -5.33 -0.16
C ILE A 1 6.26 -6.48 0.82
N LYS A 2 5.56 -6.25 1.92
CA LYS A 2 5.19 -7.23 2.94
C LYS A 2 3.71 -7.51 2.80
N VAL A 3 3.31 -8.79 2.81
CA VAL A 3 1.93 -9.17 2.53
C VAL A 3 1.45 -10.32 3.42
N GLY A 4 0.19 -10.19 3.88
CA GLY A 4 -0.48 -11.19 4.71
C GLY A 4 -0.93 -12.44 3.95
N SER A 5 -1.30 -13.50 4.69
CA SER A 5 -1.63 -14.81 4.12
C SER A 5 -2.90 -14.82 3.25
N SER A 6 -3.80 -13.87 3.41
CA SER A 6 -5.03 -13.78 2.61
C SER A 6 -4.81 -13.37 1.14
N GLU A 7 -3.58 -13.08 0.73
CA GLU A 7 -3.24 -12.80 -0.66
C GLU A 7 -3.51 -13.97 -1.61
N GLY A 8 -3.44 -15.20 -1.09
CA GLY A 8 -3.60 -16.43 -1.88
C GLY A 8 -5.03 -16.70 -2.35
N GLY A 9 -6.01 -15.93 -1.88
CA GLY A 9 -7.41 -16.13 -2.21
C GLY A 9 -8.00 -17.43 -1.66
N ALA A 10 -9.15 -17.86 -2.21
CA ALA A 10 -9.87 -19.04 -1.75
C ALA A 10 -9.20 -20.37 -2.17
N GLU A 11 -8.51 -20.37 -3.30
CA GLU A 11 -7.75 -21.53 -3.80
C GLU A 11 -6.26 -21.35 -3.46
N GLY A 12 -5.95 -21.46 -2.17
CA GLY A 12 -4.57 -21.35 -1.70
C GLY A 12 -3.68 -22.47 -2.19
N ASN A 13 -2.44 -22.15 -2.54
CA ASN A 13 -1.38 -23.16 -2.72
C ASN A 13 -0.65 -23.39 -1.40
N SER A 14 0.23 -24.40 -1.36
CA SER A 14 1.00 -24.73 -0.14
C SER A 14 1.76 -23.53 0.45
N GLY A 15 2.22 -22.59 -0.38
CA GLY A 15 2.93 -21.40 0.07
C GLY A 15 2.04 -20.28 0.60
N SER A 16 0.73 -20.30 0.31
CA SER A 16 -0.23 -19.29 0.74
C SER A 16 -1.16 -19.76 1.87
N LEU A 17 -1.14 -21.06 2.21
CA LEU A 17 -1.91 -21.58 3.34
C LEU A 17 -1.51 -20.88 4.64
N HIS A 18 -2.49 -20.43 5.41
CA HIS A 18 -2.22 -19.68 6.66
C HIS A 18 -1.38 -20.49 7.64
N ALA A 19 -1.58 -21.80 7.74
CA ALA A 19 -0.76 -22.69 8.58
C ALA A 19 0.74 -22.65 8.21
N GLU A 20 1.05 -22.51 6.92
CA GLU A 20 2.43 -22.38 6.43
C GLU A 20 2.96 -20.93 6.48
N ARG A 21 2.07 -19.97 6.74
CA ARG A 21 2.37 -18.54 6.87
C ARG A 21 2.48 -18.07 8.32
N ALA A 22 1.99 -18.85 9.28
CA ALA A 22 2.11 -18.53 10.69
C ALA A 22 3.57 -18.53 11.14
N ASN A 23 3.98 -17.53 11.90
CA ASN A 23 5.35 -17.31 12.39
C ASN A 23 6.41 -17.21 11.27
N VAL A 24 6.03 -16.78 10.08
CA VAL A 24 6.94 -16.72 8.92
C VAL A 24 7.23 -15.28 8.51
N ILE A 25 8.48 -15.02 8.20
CA ILE A 25 8.95 -13.94 7.33
C ILE A 25 9.71 -14.58 6.19
N ARG A 26 9.10 -14.66 5.00
CA ARG A 26 9.65 -15.41 3.86
C ARG A 26 9.56 -14.59 2.58
N THR A 27 10.69 -14.28 1.97
CA THR A 27 10.70 -13.75 0.60
C THR A 27 10.32 -14.86 -0.37
N PHE A 28 9.20 -14.71 -1.07
CA PHE A 28 8.72 -15.69 -2.04
C PHE A 28 8.89 -15.24 -3.50
N SER A 29 9.11 -13.96 -3.72
CA SER A 29 9.48 -13.41 -5.04
C SER A 29 10.49 -12.30 -4.84
N ALA A 30 11.76 -12.61 -5.07
CA ALA A 30 12.83 -11.63 -4.98
C ALA A 30 12.81 -10.66 -6.18
N PHE A 31 12.51 -11.19 -7.38
CA PHE A 31 12.41 -10.44 -8.64
C PHE A 31 11.28 -11.03 -9.50
N GLY A 32 10.87 -10.27 -10.53
CA GLY A 32 9.99 -10.77 -11.58
C GLY A 32 8.54 -11.02 -11.15
N HIS A 33 8.09 -10.40 -10.06
CA HIS A 33 6.68 -10.48 -9.67
C HIS A 33 5.79 -9.80 -10.72
N ARG A 34 4.61 -10.39 -11.02
CA ARG A 34 3.67 -9.88 -12.05
C ARG A 34 3.34 -8.39 -11.91
N HIS A 35 3.18 -7.91 -10.68
CA HIS A 35 2.88 -6.50 -10.41
C HIS A 35 4.03 -5.53 -10.71
N THR A 36 5.23 -6.03 -11.02
CA THR A 36 6.35 -5.16 -11.45
C THR A 36 6.00 -4.42 -12.74
N ALA A 37 5.32 -5.08 -13.67
CA ALA A 37 4.89 -4.45 -14.94
C ALA A 37 3.88 -3.32 -14.70
N GLU A 38 2.94 -3.52 -13.78
CA GLU A 38 1.94 -2.50 -13.40
C GLU A 38 2.63 -1.26 -12.79
N VAL A 39 3.57 -1.47 -11.87
CA VAL A 39 4.35 -0.37 -11.25
C VAL A 39 5.15 0.41 -12.30
N ILE A 40 5.79 -0.27 -13.24
CA ILE A 40 6.55 0.35 -14.33
C ILE A 40 5.63 1.20 -15.20
N GLN A 41 4.47 0.67 -15.57
CA GLN A 41 3.46 1.35 -16.38
C GLN A 41 2.96 2.62 -15.70
N GLU A 42 2.52 2.52 -14.45
CA GLU A 42 1.97 3.66 -13.69
C GLU A 42 3.02 4.74 -13.40
N MET A 43 4.25 4.34 -13.11
CA MET A 43 5.33 5.31 -12.88
C MET A 43 5.92 5.90 -14.17
N GLY A 44 5.64 5.32 -15.34
CA GLY A 44 6.20 5.76 -16.61
C GLY A 44 7.74 5.69 -16.66
N VAL A 45 8.35 4.74 -15.97
CA VAL A 45 9.81 4.62 -15.84
C VAL A 45 10.34 3.39 -16.56
N ASN A 46 11.65 3.40 -16.87
CA ASN A 46 12.31 2.25 -17.48
C ASN A 46 12.30 1.05 -16.50
N ALA A 47 12.02 -0.15 -17.02
CA ALA A 47 11.96 -1.39 -16.25
C ALA A 47 13.22 -1.67 -15.43
N SER A 48 14.40 -1.30 -15.92
CA SER A 48 15.67 -1.47 -15.21
C SER A 48 15.79 -0.64 -13.94
N ARG A 49 14.89 0.33 -13.72
CA ARG A 49 14.87 1.22 -12.56
C ARG A 49 13.92 0.74 -11.45
N VAL A 50 13.15 -0.33 -11.69
CA VAL A 50 12.17 -0.85 -10.74
C VAL A 50 12.53 -2.28 -10.36
N SER A 51 12.64 -2.51 -9.06
CA SER A 51 12.78 -3.85 -8.50
C SER A 51 11.73 -4.04 -7.41
N LEU A 52 10.95 -5.10 -7.54
CA LEU A 52 9.88 -5.43 -6.61
C LEU A 52 10.19 -6.76 -5.91
N THR A 53 10.31 -6.71 -4.59
CA THR A 53 10.51 -7.89 -3.75
C THR A 53 9.27 -8.12 -2.89
N MET A 54 8.72 -9.33 -2.94
CA MET A 54 7.55 -9.73 -2.18
C MET A 54 7.95 -10.62 -1.01
N THR A 55 7.49 -10.27 0.18
CA THR A 55 7.78 -10.99 1.43
C THR A 55 6.48 -11.31 2.16
N ALA A 56 6.28 -12.59 2.40
CA ALA A 56 5.24 -13.09 3.27
C ALA A 56 5.55 -12.73 4.72
N VAL A 57 4.56 -12.27 5.45
CA VAL A 57 4.67 -11.97 6.89
C VAL A 57 3.52 -12.59 7.66
N ASP A 58 3.73 -12.79 8.97
CA ASP A 58 2.75 -13.41 9.87
C ASP A 58 1.62 -12.47 10.25
N ILE A 59 0.83 -12.08 9.25
CA ILE A 59 -0.45 -11.43 9.41
C ILE A 59 -1.45 -12.06 8.45
N VAL A 60 -2.75 -12.02 8.77
CA VAL A 60 -3.79 -12.52 7.86
C VAL A 60 -4.07 -11.52 6.76
N ARG A 61 -4.39 -10.28 7.13
CA ARG A 61 -4.76 -9.19 6.22
C ARG A 61 -3.71 -8.10 6.24
N GLY A 62 -3.55 -7.48 5.09
CA GLY A 62 -2.77 -6.27 4.94
C GLY A 62 -1.58 -6.40 4.00
N VAL A 63 -1.27 -5.29 3.38
CA VAL A 63 -0.08 -5.09 2.55
C VAL A 63 0.60 -3.81 3.00
N LEU A 64 1.92 -3.87 3.19
CA LEU A 64 2.77 -2.71 3.38
C LEU A 64 3.81 -2.66 2.27
N ALA A 65 3.73 -1.64 1.43
CA ALA A 65 4.78 -1.29 0.49
C ALA A 65 5.74 -0.27 1.12
N THR A 66 7.03 -0.51 0.99
CA THR A 66 8.08 0.43 1.37
C THR A 66 9.00 0.59 0.15
N ALA A 67 9.00 1.77 -0.44
CA ALA A 67 9.76 2.08 -1.64
C ALA A 67 10.90 3.06 -1.33
N HIS A 68 12.07 2.77 -1.84
CA HIS A 68 13.27 3.61 -1.72
C HIS A 68 13.56 4.27 -3.07
N ALA A 69 13.77 5.57 -3.06
CA ALA A 69 14.11 6.32 -4.27
C ALA A 69 15.02 7.52 -3.97
N LYS A 70 15.58 8.10 -5.02
CA LYS A 70 16.25 9.39 -4.96
C LYS A 70 15.31 10.48 -5.45
N VAL A 71 15.25 11.58 -4.73
CA VAL A 71 14.55 12.78 -5.18
C VAL A 71 15.48 13.65 -6.04
N LYS A 72 14.90 14.54 -6.83
CA LYS A 72 15.67 15.52 -7.58
C LYS A 72 16.40 16.48 -6.63
N PRO A 73 17.56 17.02 -6.99
CA PRO A 73 18.24 18.02 -6.20
C PRO A 73 17.33 19.21 -5.87
N GLY A 74 17.37 19.66 -4.61
CA GLY A 74 16.59 20.81 -4.14
C GLY A 74 15.17 20.51 -3.69
N VAL A 75 14.71 19.25 -3.79
CA VAL A 75 13.43 18.83 -3.20
C VAL A 75 13.54 18.77 -1.69
N ALA A 76 12.66 19.47 -1.00
CA ALA A 76 12.56 19.50 0.45
C ALA A 76 11.28 18.78 0.94
N THR A 77 11.23 18.47 2.22
CA THR A 77 10.09 17.84 2.89
C THR A 77 8.75 18.55 2.60
N LYS A 78 8.75 19.89 2.54
CA LYS A 78 7.55 20.68 2.22
C LYS A 78 6.99 20.39 0.82
N ASP A 79 7.86 20.08 -0.15
CA ASP A 79 7.45 19.80 -1.53
C ASP A 79 6.76 18.43 -1.61
N LEU A 80 7.27 17.46 -0.86
CA LEU A 80 6.62 16.16 -0.70
C LEU A 80 5.25 16.30 -0.04
N TRP A 81 5.14 17.07 1.05
CA TRP A 81 3.86 17.37 1.69
C TRP A 81 2.84 17.94 0.70
N LYS A 82 3.27 18.88 -0.13
CA LYS A 82 2.40 19.46 -1.15
C LYS A 82 1.91 18.41 -2.15
N ALA A 83 2.80 17.55 -2.63
CA ALA A 83 2.46 16.49 -3.58
C ALA A 83 1.51 15.45 -2.97
N TYR A 84 1.81 14.94 -1.76
CA TYR A 84 0.98 13.94 -1.10
C TYR A 84 -0.41 14.45 -0.77
N ARG A 85 -0.52 15.71 -0.28
CA ARG A 85 -1.82 16.33 0.00
C ARG A 85 -2.62 16.57 -1.27
N ALA A 86 -2.00 16.91 -2.39
CA ALA A 86 -2.71 17.06 -3.65
C ALA A 86 -3.40 15.74 -4.05
N VAL A 87 -2.67 14.62 -3.98
CA VAL A 87 -3.22 13.29 -4.26
C VAL A 87 -4.35 12.94 -3.28
N ALA A 88 -4.18 13.18 -1.98
CA ALA A 88 -5.20 12.86 -0.98
C ALA A 88 -6.47 13.71 -1.15
N ASN A 89 -6.35 14.97 -1.55
CA ASN A 89 -7.50 15.85 -1.77
C ASN A 89 -8.34 15.43 -2.99
N GLU A 90 -7.73 14.81 -3.98
CA GLU A 90 -8.39 14.37 -5.22
C GLU A 90 -8.96 12.95 -5.12
N ASN A 91 -8.59 12.20 -4.07
CA ASN A 91 -8.93 10.78 -3.94
C ASN A 91 -9.56 10.48 -2.57
N PRO A 92 -10.86 10.16 -2.49
CA PRO A 92 -11.59 10.04 -1.22
C PRO A 92 -11.07 8.91 -0.32
N PHE A 93 -10.42 7.91 -0.89
CA PHE A 93 -9.88 6.77 -0.15
C PHE A 93 -8.36 6.82 0.07
N VAL A 94 -7.73 7.97 -0.21
CA VAL A 94 -6.30 8.16 0.05
C VAL A 94 -6.11 9.08 1.26
N ARG A 95 -5.35 8.62 2.24
CA ARG A 95 -5.01 9.40 3.43
C ARG A 95 -3.49 9.55 3.54
N VAL A 96 -3.02 10.67 4.06
CA VAL A 96 -1.61 10.87 4.38
C VAL A 96 -1.40 10.72 5.87
N VAL A 97 -0.58 9.77 6.28
CA VAL A 97 -0.23 9.47 7.66
C VAL A 97 1.21 9.84 7.91
N HIS A 98 1.41 10.84 8.75
CA HIS A 98 2.74 11.30 9.17
C HIS A 98 2.63 12.02 10.52
N GLU A 99 2.61 11.23 11.58
CA GLU A 99 2.53 11.74 12.94
C GLU A 99 3.93 11.89 13.54
N GLN A 100 4.11 12.89 14.38
CA GLN A 100 5.40 13.13 15.03
C GLN A 100 5.70 12.16 16.17
N ARG A 101 4.67 11.58 16.76
CA ARG A 101 4.79 10.72 17.97
C ARG A 101 3.85 9.53 17.89
N GLY A 102 4.14 8.53 18.73
CA GLY A 102 3.34 7.32 18.83
C GLY A 102 3.79 6.21 17.89
N ILE A 103 3.09 5.08 17.94
CA ILE A 103 3.40 3.91 17.13
C ILE A 103 2.76 3.98 15.74
N TYR A 104 1.69 4.75 15.57
CA TYR A 104 0.95 4.89 14.31
C TYR A 104 1.35 6.13 13.51
N ARG A 105 2.62 6.50 13.55
CA ARG A 105 3.13 7.70 12.88
C ARG A 105 3.40 7.53 11.39
N VAL A 106 3.38 6.30 10.89
CA VAL A 106 3.53 5.94 9.49
C VAL A 106 2.44 4.92 9.11
N PRO A 107 2.17 4.70 7.81
CA PRO A 107 1.19 3.73 7.36
C PRO A 107 1.36 2.34 7.95
N GLU A 108 0.28 1.77 8.48
CA GLU A 108 0.27 0.44 9.09
C GLU A 108 -0.98 -0.34 8.66
N PRO A 109 -0.82 -1.56 8.08
CA PRO A 109 -1.94 -2.35 7.56
C PRO A 109 -2.99 -2.72 8.61
N LYS A 110 -2.60 -2.90 9.88
CA LYS A 110 -3.51 -3.26 10.97
C LYS A 110 -4.63 -2.22 11.15
N ILE A 111 -4.30 -0.93 11.03
CA ILE A 111 -5.26 0.17 11.13
C ILE A 111 -6.32 0.10 10.03
N LEU A 112 -5.94 -0.42 8.87
CA LEU A 112 -6.76 -0.44 7.67
C LEU A 112 -7.61 -1.69 7.49
N ALA A 113 -7.47 -2.67 8.40
CA ALA A 113 -8.19 -3.93 8.30
C ALA A 113 -9.70 -3.70 8.12
N GLY A 114 -10.28 -4.24 7.05
CA GLY A 114 -11.69 -4.11 6.68
C GLY A 114 -12.07 -2.80 5.97
N SER A 115 -11.17 -1.82 5.83
CA SER A 115 -11.48 -0.54 5.19
C SER A 115 -11.05 -0.49 3.73
N ASN A 116 -11.66 0.44 2.95
CA ASN A 116 -11.25 0.73 1.58
C ASN A 116 -10.22 1.86 1.47
N TYR A 117 -9.61 2.26 2.57
CA TYR A 117 -8.60 3.33 2.58
C TYR A 117 -7.22 2.81 2.22
N ALA A 118 -6.43 3.69 1.60
CA ALA A 118 -4.99 3.55 1.42
C ALA A 118 -4.29 4.66 2.21
N ASP A 119 -3.44 4.27 3.15
CA ASP A 119 -2.61 5.20 3.90
C ASP A 119 -1.26 5.36 3.21
N LEU A 120 -0.88 6.60 2.92
CA LEU A 120 0.39 6.99 2.35
C LEU A 120 1.24 7.68 3.40
N GLY A 121 2.54 7.46 3.36
CA GLY A 121 3.51 8.15 4.20
C GLY A 121 4.85 8.27 3.51
N PHE A 122 5.71 9.13 4.04
CA PHE A 122 7.07 9.29 3.55
C PHE A 122 8.00 9.77 4.65
N GLU A 123 9.28 9.48 4.46
CA GLU A 123 10.39 10.09 5.18
C GLU A 123 11.43 10.56 4.15
N LEU A 124 11.99 11.73 4.32
CA LEU A 124 13.02 12.29 3.45
C LEU A 124 14.29 12.58 4.23
N ASP A 125 15.37 11.97 3.83
CA ASP A 125 16.72 12.41 4.19
C ASP A 125 17.15 13.50 3.20
N GLU A 126 16.95 14.76 3.59
CA GLU A 126 17.27 15.92 2.75
C GLU A 126 18.78 16.01 2.46
N SER A 127 19.63 15.53 3.37
CA SER A 127 21.09 15.58 3.22
C SER A 127 21.59 14.69 2.10
N ASN A 128 20.92 13.55 1.89
CA ASN A 128 21.29 12.55 0.88
C ASN A 128 20.30 12.49 -0.30
N GLY A 129 19.21 13.27 -0.24
CA GLY A 129 18.14 13.23 -1.24
C GLY A 129 17.48 11.86 -1.35
N HIS A 130 17.35 11.13 -0.25
CA HIS A 130 16.80 9.78 -0.20
C HIS A 130 15.41 9.80 0.43
N ILE A 131 14.40 9.40 -0.35
CA ILE A 131 13.03 9.22 0.13
C ILE A 131 12.74 7.74 0.42
N VAL A 132 12.04 7.52 1.52
CA VAL A 132 11.31 6.27 1.80
C VAL A 132 9.83 6.59 1.70
N ALA A 133 9.18 6.10 0.66
CA ALA A 133 7.74 6.20 0.47
C ALA A 133 7.06 4.93 0.98
N MET A 134 5.96 5.08 1.69
CA MET A 134 5.23 3.98 2.32
C MET A 134 3.77 4.02 1.90
N CYS A 135 3.19 2.84 1.69
CA CYS A 135 1.76 2.69 1.47
C CYS A 135 1.26 1.44 2.19
N ALA A 136 0.15 1.58 2.90
CA ALA A 136 -0.54 0.45 3.53
C ALA A 136 -1.98 0.36 3.04
N ILE A 137 -2.47 -0.87 2.85
CA ILE A 137 -3.86 -1.18 2.49
C ILE A 137 -4.32 -2.48 3.15
N ASP A 138 -5.63 -2.68 3.22
CA ASP A 138 -6.22 -4.02 3.36
C ASP A 138 -6.27 -4.68 1.97
N ASN A 139 -5.59 -5.81 1.80
CA ASN A 139 -5.50 -6.51 0.52
C ASN A 139 -6.82 -7.13 0.04
N LEU A 140 -7.77 -7.39 0.93
CA LEU A 140 -9.09 -7.92 0.58
C LEU A 140 -10.12 -6.82 0.28
N MET A 141 -9.96 -5.64 0.89
CA MET A 141 -10.81 -4.49 0.61
C MET A 141 -10.22 -3.60 -0.48
N LYS A 142 -9.30 -2.68 -0.16
CA LYS A 142 -8.70 -1.78 -1.16
C LYS A 142 -7.93 -2.53 -2.24
N GLY A 143 -7.33 -3.67 -1.90
CA GLY A 143 -6.61 -4.51 -2.85
C GLY A 143 -7.50 -5.42 -3.72
N ALA A 144 -8.79 -5.56 -3.43
CA ALA A 144 -9.69 -6.49 -4.14
C ALA A 144 -11.14 -5.99 -4.16
N SER A 145 -11.99 -6.49 -3.25
CA SER A 145 -13.46 -6.29 -3.30
C SER A 145 -13.86 -4.82 -3.18
N GLY A 146 -13.21 -4.05 -2.34
CA GLY A 146 -13.51 -2.62 -2.17
C GLY A 146 -13.20 -1.82 -3.43
N THR A 147 -12.07 -2.08 -4.09
CA THR A 147 -11.76 -1.45 -5.38
C THR A 147 -12.74 -1.89 -6.48
N ALA A 148 -13.19 -3.15 -6.48
CA ALA A 148 -14.19 -3.61 -7.44
C ALA A 148 -15.52 -2.85 -7.27
N VAL A 149 -15.99 -2.65 -6.03
CA VAL A 149 -17.20 -1.84 -5.75
C VAL A 149 -16.96 -0.37 -6.11
N GLN A 150 -15.80 0.19 -5.80
CA GLN A 150 -15.43 1.56 -6.16
C GLN A 150 -15.48 1.77 -7.68
N CYS A 151 -14.89 0.86 -8.46
CA CYS A 151 -14.97 0.89 -9.91
C CYS A 151 -16.41 0.75 -10.42
N MET A 152 -17.23 -0.13 -9.84
CA MET A 152 -18.64 -0.26 -10.18
C MET A 152 -19.38 1.05 -9.94
N ASN A 153 -19.18 1.69 -8.80
CA ASN A 153 -19.81 2.98 -8.49
C ASN A 153 -19.50 4.03 -9.58
N LEU A 154 -18.22 4.16 -9.95
CA LEU A 154 -17.79 5.08 -11.02
C LEU A 154 -18.42 4.71 -12.38
N MET A 155 -18.44 3.43 -12.76
CA MET A 155 -19.03 2.97 -14.02
C MET A 155 -20.54 3.22 -14.10
N MET A 156 -21.24 3.18 -12.96
CA MET A 156 -22.68 3.42 -12.87
C MET A 156 -23.04 4.90 -12.69
N GLY A 157 -22.03 5.79 -12.57
CA GLY A 157 -22.23 7.20 -12.28
C GLY A 157 -22.75 7.48 -10.88
N TRP A 158 -22.51 6.58 -9.94
CA TRP A 158 -22.84 6.74 -8.51
C TRP A 158 -21.69 7.46 -7.78
N GLU A 159 -22.00 7.90 -6.55
CA GLU A 159 -20.95 8.42 -5.66
C GLU A 159 -19.85 7.36 -5.45
N GLU A 160 -18.61 7.74 -5.71
CA GLU A 160 -17.45 6.84 -5.66
C GLU A 160 -17.35 6.09 -4.32
N THR A 161 -17.74 6.75 -3.24
CA THR A 161 -17.66 6.23 -1.86
C THR A 161 -18.83 5.38 -1.43
N LEU A 162 -19.87 5.26 -2.25
CA LEU A 162 -21.12 4.59 -1.87
C LEU A 162 -20.88 3.17 -1.35
N GLY A 163 -21.24 2.93 -0.09
CA GLY A 163 -21.11 1.62 0.57
C GLY A 163 -19.69 1.25 0.99
N LEU A 164 -18.71 2.17 0.88
CA LEU A 164 -17.29 1.92 1.14
C LEU A 164 -16.70 2.78 2.29
N GLU A 165 -17.51 3.58 2.96
CA GLU A 165 -17.05 4.53 3.98
C GLU A 165 -16.74 3.90 5.36
N PHE A 166 -16.76 2.58 5.44
CA PHE A 166 -16.42 1.86 6.67
C PHE A 166 -14.96 2.15 7.08
N MET A 167 -14.78 2.65 8.31
CA MET A 167 -13.48 3.11 8.81
C MET A 167 -12.49 1.98 9.15
N GLY A 168 -12.94 0.74 9.15
CA GLY A 168 -12.13 -0.43 9.46
C GLY A 168 -12.48 -1.09 10.79
N LEU A 169 -11.75 -2.17 11.09
CA LEU A 169 -11.98 -3.02 12.28
C LEU A 169 -11.10 -2.64 13.47
N HIS A 170 -10.16 -1.73 13.30
CA HIS A 170 -9.25 -1.34 14.38
C HIS A 170 -9.99 -0.51 15.47
N PRO A 171 -9.75 -0.75 16.78
CA PRO A 171 -8.89 -1.80 17.37
C PRO A 171 -9.57 -3.19 17.38
N ILE A 172 -8.78 -4.22 17.06
CA ILE A 172 -9.16 -5.65 17.06
C ILE A 172 -8.14 -6.47 17.85
#